data_0c8d778b2e0ccb393ff60eaca0aec9d1
#
_entry.id   0c8d778b2e0ccb393ff60eaca0aec9d1
#
_cell.length_a   1.000
_cell.length_b   1.000
_cell.length_c   1.000
_cell.angle_alpha   90.00
_cell.angle_beta   90.00
_cell.angle_gamma   90.00
#
_symmetry.space_group_name_H-M   'P 1'
#
loop_
_entity.id
_entity.type
_entity.pdbx_description
1 polymer ?
#
loop_
_entity_poly.entity_id
_entity_poly.type
_entity_poly.pdbx_seq_one_letter_code
_entity_poly.pdbx_strand_id
1 'polypeptide(L)'
;MSLLIERASYWLSAHTLRQLPPDEGNEVVFAGRSNAGKSSALNALTRQNALARVSKTPGRTQQLVYFQVTPNACLVDLPGYGYAKVPQDLQAHWQGFINRYFHKRQALRGLVVVMDIRHPLREYDQQMLHFAAQRGLPAHALLTKADKLGRNQQAHVLQKVRLELQQSFGDSVSVQLFSAAQRLGVDQARTLVGHWLELD
;
A
#
# COMPACT_ATOMS: atom_id res chain seq x y z
N MET A 1 -4.61 10.26 -17.75
CA MET A 1 -3.95 10.32 -16.41
C MET A 1 -4.95 10.91 -15.44
N SER A 2 -5.51 10.10 -14.56
CA SER A 2 -6.64 10.54 -13.73
C SER A 2 -6.20 11.56 -12.67
N LEU A 3 -6.61 12.82 -12.87
CA LEU A 3 -6.47 13.89 -11.88
C LEU A 3 -7.42 13.70 -10.68
N LEU A 4 -8.36 12.77 -10.78
CA LEU A 4 -9.35 12.53 -9.73
C LEU A 4 -8.72 12.06 -8.42
N ILE A 5 -7.62 11.30 -8.50
CA ILE A 5 -6.91 10.82 -7.30
C ILE A 5 -6.38 11.96 -6.41
N GLU A 6 -6.18 13.15 -6.99
CA GLU A 6 -5.74 14.35 -6.26
C GLU A 6 -6.84 14.94 -5.38
N ARG A 7 -8.11 14.55 -5.59
CA ARG A 7 -9.26 14.95 -4.78
C ARG A 7 -9.45 14.11 -3.52
N ALA A 8 -8.59 13.12 -3.31
CA ALA A 8 -8.66 12.26 -2.14
C ALA A 8 -8.77 13.08 -0.85
N SER A 9 -9.70 12.76 0.00
CA SER A 9 -9.90 13.39 1.31
C SER A 9 -10.16 12.33 2.38
N TYR A 10 -9.76 12.63 3.63
CA TYR A 10 -10.06 11.74 4.74
C TYR A 10 -11.58 11.50 4.83
N TRP A 11 -11.96 10.23 4.92
CA TRP A 11 -13.36 9.83 5.09
C TRP A 11 -13.62 9.28 6.49
N LEU A 12 -12.97 8.14 6.82
CA LEU A 12 -13.16 7.49 8.11
C LEU A 12 -11.92 6.65 8.50
N SER A 13 -11.94 6.20 9.74
CA SER A 13 -10.99 5.22 10.26
C SER A 13 -11.72 4.06 10.92
N ALA A 14 -11.24 2.83 10.71
CA ALA A 14 -11.87 1.62 11.21
C ALA A 14 -10.89 0.74 11.99
N HIS A 15 -11.29 0.31 13.19
CA HIS A 15 -10.56 -0.65 14.04
C HIS A 15 -11.18 -2.05 13.99
N THR A 16 -12.41 -2.15 13.50
CA THR A 16 -13.19 -3.39 13.42
C THR A 16 -13.91 -3.48 12.09
N LEU A 17 -14.29 -4.68 11.68
CA LEU A 17 -15.05 -4.91 10.45
C LEU A 17 -16.40 -4.18 10.41
N ARG A 18 -17.00 -3.94 11.58
CA ARG A 18 -18.30 -3.24 11.67
C ARG A 18 -18.20 -1.73 11.38
N GLN A 19 -17.00 -1.17 11.50
CA GLN A 19 -16.74 0.25 11.22
C GLN A 19 -16.34 0.51 9.77
N LEU A 20 -16.18 -0.55 8.98
CA LEU A 20 -15.88 -0.41 7.55
C LEU A 20 -17.07 0.23 6.84
N PRO A 21 -16.81 1.01 5.79
CA PRO A 21 -17.89 1.54 4.95
C PRO A 21 -18.63 0.40 4.24
N PRO A 22 -19.77 0.65 3.59
CA PRO A 22 -20.43 -0.33 2.74
C PRO A 22 -19.44 -1.02 1.80
N ASP A 23 -19.64 -2.33 1.55
CA ASP A 23 -18.72 -3.12 0.72
C ASP A 23 -19.06 -2.97 -0.76
N GLU A 24 -18.93 -1.74 -1.24
CA GLU A 24 -19.30 -1.30 -2.58
C GLU A 24 -18.20 -0.45 -3.21
N GLY A 25 -18.19 -0.33 -4.53
CA GLY A 25 -17.21 0.47 -5.28
C GLY A 25 -15.85 -0.20 -5.39
N ASN A 26 -14.81 0.62 -5.44
CA ASN A 26 -13.44 0.19 -5.72
C ASN A 26 -12.48 0.71 -4.62
N GLU A 27 -11.71 -0.20 -4.03
CA GLU A 27 -10.72 0.11 -3.01
C GLU A 27 -9.34 -0.35 -3.45
N VAL A 28 -8.35 0.52 -3.33
CA VAL A 28 -6.93 0.17 -3.45
C VAL A 28 -6.25 0.35 -2.11
N VAL A 29 -5.68 -0.74 -1.63
CA VAL A 29 -5.05 -0.83 -0.31
C VAL A 29 -3.57 -0.57 -0.40
N PHE A 30 -3.06 0.24 0.52
CA PHE A 30 -1.63 0.50 0.71
C PHE A 30 -1.16 -0.17 1.99
N ALA A 31 -0.27 -1.13 1.84
CA ALA A 31 0.41 -1.84 2.92
C ALA A 31 1.90 -1.49 2.91
N GLY A 32 2.56 -1.63 4.05
CA GLY A 32 4.00 -1.43 4.15
C GLY A 32 4.46 -1.36 5.59
N ARG A 33 5.72 -1.69 5.81
CA ARG A 33 6.33 -1.59 7.13
C ARG A 33 6.38 -0.14 7.60
N SER A 34 6.45 0.01 8.92
CA SER A 34 6.74 1.31 9.51
C SER A 34 8.00 1.93 8.87
N ASN A 35 7.92 3.20 8.54
CA ASN A 35 8.98 3.96 7.88
C ASN A 35 9.39 3.47 6.46
N ALA A 36 8.63 2.58 5.83
CA ALA A 36 8.83 2.21 4.44
C ALA A 36 8.51 3.34 3.44
N GLY A 37 7.89 4.42 3.89
CA GLY A 37 7.53 5.57 3.05
C GLY A 37 6.08 5.56 2.54
N LYS A 38 5.20 4.78 3.16
CA LYS A 38 3.79 4.63 2.77
C LYS A 38 3.03 5.96 2.74
N SER A 39 3.06 6.74 3.82
CA SER A 39 2.42 8.06 3.87
C SER A 39 3.02 9.04 2.83
N SER A 40 4.33 8.98 2.60
CA SER A 40 4.97 9.79 1.56
C SER A 40 4.53 9.37 0.16
N ALA A 41 4.32 8.07 -0.07
CA ALA A 41 3.81 7.56 -1.34
C ALA A 41 2.37 8.03 -1.58
N LEU A 42 1.47 7.85 -0.59
CA LEU A 42 0.09 8.34 -0.66
C LEU A 42 0.02 9.84 -0.93
N ASN A 43 0.80 10.64 -0.21
CA ASN A 43 0.86 12.08 -0.40
C ASN A 43 1.38 12.47 -1.80
N ALA A 44 2.40 11.77 -2.31
CA ALA A 44 2.93 12.01 -3.65
C ALA A 44 1.91 11.62 -4.75
N LEU A 45 1.21 10.49 -4.60
CA LEU A 45 0.18 10.05 -5.54
C LEU A 45 -0.99 11.02 -5.60
N THR A 46 -1.39 11.58 -4.48
CA THR A 46 -2.51 12.53 -4.38
C THR A 46 -2.11 13.98 -4.57
N ARG A 47 -0.80 14.29 -4.75
CA ARG A 47 -0.25 15.65 -4.76
C ARG A 47 -0.63 16.49 -3.53
N GLN A 48 -0.82 15.84 -2.40
CA GLN A 48 -1.17 16.50 -1.14
C GLN A 48 -0.04 16.30 -0.13
N ASN A 49 0.35 17.35 0.59
CA ASN A 49 1.48 17.27 1.53
C ASN A 49 1.13 16.61 2.88
N ALA A 50 -0.15 16.50 3.20
CA ALA A 50 -0.61 16.08 4.53
C ALA A 50 -1.88 15.21 4.53
N LEU A 51 -2.23 14.56 3.40
CA LEU A 51 -3.37 13.64 3.35
C LEU A 51 -3.15 12.47 4.32
N ALA A 52 -2.06 11.73 4.11
CA ALA A 52 -1.63 10.70 5.04
C ALA A 52 -0.60 11.28 6.01
N ARG A 53 -0.88 11.22 7.30
CA ARG A 53 0.03 11.73 8.32
C ARG A 53 1.21 10.78 8.50
N VAL A 54 2.41 11.32 8.47
CA VAL A 54 3.61 10.59 8.87
C VAL A 54 3.59 10.49 10.41
N SER A 55 3.12 9.37 10.93
CA SER A 55 3.15 9.13 12.38
C SER A 55 4.60 8.93 12.82
N LYS A 56 5.07 9.79 13.72
CA LYS A 56 6.39 9.64 14.38
C LYS A 56 6.32 8.70 15.60
N THR A 57 5.12 8.36 16.06
CA THR A 57 4.92 7.54 17.27
C THR A 57 4.45 6.15 16.89
N PRO A 58 5.28 5.12 17.10
CA PRO A 58 4.93 3.74 16.83
C PRO A 58 3.80 3.24 17.74
N GLY A 59 2.86 2.46 17.20
CA GLY A 59 1.95 1.63 17.97
C GLY A 59 0.70 2.30 18.55
N ARG A 60 0.44 3.58 18.24
CA ARG A 60 -0.68 4.29 18.89
C ARG A 60 -2.06 3.97 18.34
N THR A 61 -2.19 3.56 17.07
CA THR A 61 -3.53 3.27 16.52
C THR A 61 -3.40 2.31 15.34
N GLN A 62 -3.84 1.08 15.54
CA GLN A 62 -3.95 0.08 14.47
C GLN A 62 -5.35 0.22 13.86
N GLN A 63 -5.48 1.10 12.87
CA GLN A 63 -6.74 1.33 12.16
C GLN A 63 -6.49 1.40 10.66
N LEU A 64 -7.48 0.98 9.89
CA LEU A 64 -7.58 1.29 8.48
C LEU A 64 -8.01 2.74 8.35
N VAL A 65 -7.33 3.50 7.50
CA VAL A 65 -7.72 4.87 7.18
C VAL A 65 -8.20 4.92 5.74
N TYR A 66 -9.42 5.37 5.55
CA TYR A 66 -10.06 5.51 4.24
C TYR A 66 -9.95 6.95 3.75
N PHE A 67 -9.47 7.10 2.54
CA PHE A 67 -9.45 8.37 1.80
C PHE A 67 -10.36 8.22 0.59
N GLN A 68 -11.48 8.94 0.61
CA GLN A 68 -12.43 8.94 -0.50
C GLN A 68 -11.90 9.79 -1.66
N VAL A 69 -11.86 9.21 -2.85
CA VAL A 69 -11.46 9.87 -4.11
C VAL A 69 -12.70 10.31 -4.88
N THR A 70 -13.66 9.41 -5.00
CA THR A 70 -15.01 9.64 -5.55
C THR A 70 -16.02 8.94 -4.65
N PRO A 71 -17.33 9.11 -4.83
CA PRO A 71 -18.33 8.34 -4.08
C PRO A 71 -18.12 6.82 -4.12
N ASN A 72 -17.53 6.31 -5.24
CA ASN A 72 -17.34 4.88 -5.47
C ASN A 72 -15.87 4.43 -5.45
N ALA A 73 -14.91 5.27 -5.07
CA ALA A 73 -13.50 4.95 -5.12
C ALA A 73 -12.75 5.47 -3.89
N CYS A 74 -11.96 4.58 -3.25
CA CYS A 74 -11.21 4.89 -2.04
C CYS A 74 -9.77 4.38 -2.10
N LEU A 75 -8.84 5.16 -1.53
CA LEU A 75 -7.54 4.67 -1.10
C LEU A 75 -7.65 4.25 0.36
N VAL A 76 -7.07 3.10 0.70
CA VAL A 76 -7.10 2.57 2.06
C VAL A 76 -5.67 2.43 2.57
N ASP A 77 -5.37 3.13 3.66
CA ASP A 77 -4.07 3.09 4.32
C ASP A 77 -4.11 2.07 5.45
N LEU A 78 -3.38 0.95 5.30
CA LEU A 78 -3.16 0.01 6.39
C LEU A 78 -2.16 0.60 7.38
N PRO A 79 -2.31 0.35 8.69
CA PRO A 79 -1.28 0.75 9.65
C PRO A 79 0.04 0.06 9.31
N GLY A 80 1.13 0.79 9.52
CA GLY A 80 2.47 0.24 9.34
C GLY A 80 2.71 -0.94 10.29
N TYR A 81 3.16 -2.05 9.76
CA TYR A 81 3.50 -3.24 10.54
C TYR A 81 5.02 -3.33 10.82
N GLY A 82 5.40 -4.27 11.70
CA GLY A 82 6.80 -4.52 12.04
C GLY A 82 7.33 -3.68 13.21
N TYR A 83 6.44 -3.23 14.10
CA TYR A 83 6.87 -2.66 15.37
C TYR A 83 7.19 -3.76 16.37
N ALA A 84 8.44 -3.82 16.83
CA ALA A 84 8.92 -4.79 17.80
C ALA A 84 8.32 -4.65 19.23
N LYS A 85 7.47 -3.65 19.45
CA LYS A 85 6.93 -3.29 20.77
C LYS A 85 5.40 -3.34 20.86
N VAL A 86 4.73 -4.08 19.98
CA VAL A 86 3.28 -4.26 20.07
C VAL A 86 3.00 -5.52 20.91
N PRO A 87 2.13 -5.47 21.94
CA PRO A 87 1.72 -6.66 22.68
C PRO A 87 1.22 -7.76 21.75
N GLN A 88 1.55 -9.03 22.06
CA GLN A 88 1.22 -10.17 21.21
C GLN A 88 -0.29 -10.31 20.95
N ASP A 89 -1.12 -10.05 21.96
CA ASP A 89 -2.58 -10.11 21.83
C ASP A 89 -3.12 -9.10 20.84
N LEU A 90 -2.56 -7.89 20.85
CA LEU A 90 -2.95 -6.83 19.91
C LEU A 90 -2.47 -7.15 18.49
N GLN A 91 -1.30 -7.77 18.36
CA GLN A 91 -0.76 -8.23 17.08
C GLN A 91 -1.64 -9.35 16.49
N ALA A 92 -2.03 -10.34 17.30
CA ALA A 92 -2.90 -11.44 16.87
C ALA A 92 -4.30 -10.94 16.48
N HIS A 93 -4.89 -10.02 17.26
CA HIS A 93 -6.15 -9.37 16.93
C HIS A 93 -6.09 -8.67 15.58
N TRP A 94 -5.03 -7.92 15.36
CA TRP A 94 -4.81 -7.17 14.13
C TRP A 94 -4.61 -8.10 12.92
N GLN A 95 -3.83 -9.16 13.05
CA GLN A 95 -3.68 -10.16 11.99
C GLN A 95 -5.01 -10.81 11.65
N GLY A 96 -5.82 -11.18 12.64
CA GLY A 96 -7.16 -11.72 12.43
C GLY A 96 -8.11 -10.72 11.74
N PHE A 97 -7.99 -9.42 12.03
CA PHE A 97 -8.76 -8.38 11.37
C PHE A 97 -8.35 -8.24 9.89
N ILE A 98 -7.04 -8.13 9.61
CA ILE A 98 -6.51 -8.00 8.25
C ILE A 98 -6.84 -9.22 7.40
N ASN A 99 -6.68 -10.43 7.95
CA ASN A 99 -7.08 -11.67 7.26
C ASN A 99 -8.55 -11.61 6.82
N ARG A 100 -9.45 -11.28 7.76
CA ARG A 100 -10.89 -11.21 7.45
C ARG A 100 -11.19 -10.09 6.46
N TYR A 101 -10.53 -8.95 6.56
CA TYR A 101 -10.65 -7.85 5.62
C TYR A 101 -10.28 -8.29 4.20
N PHE A 102 -9.09 -8.85 4.01
CA PHE A 102 -8.65 -9.34 2.69
C PHE A 102 -9.55 -10.46 2.15
N HIS A 103 -10.00 -11.39 2.98
CA HIS A 103 -10.83 -12.51 2.50
C HIS A 103 -12.27 -12.12 2.16
N LYS A 104 -12.87 -11.17 2.87
CA LYS A 104 -14.29 -10.86 2.74
C LYS A 104 -14.61 -9.63 1.91
N ARG A 105 -13.71 -8.64 1.84
CA ARG A 105 -13.97 -7.35 1.21
C ARG A 105 -14.10 -7.47 -0.30
N GLN A 106 -15.30 -7.24 -0.84
CA GLN A 106 -15.58 -7.34 -2.28
C GLN A 106 -15.12 -6.09 -3.05
N ALA A 107 -15.12 -4.94 -2.40
CA ALA A 107 -14.68 -3.66 -3.00
C ALA A 107 -13.17 -3.61 -3.31
N LEU A 108 -12.34 -4.55 -2.79
CA LEU A 108 -10.91 -4.58 -3.07
C LEU A 108 -10.62 -4.86 -4.55
N ARG A 109 -9.82 -3.96 -5.17
CA ARG A 109 -9.39 -4.06 -6.57
C ARG A 109 -7.89 -4.24 -6.74
N GLY A 110 -7.09 -3.86 -5.75
CA GLY A 110 -5.64 -4.00 -5.84
C GLY A 110 -4.95 -3.71 -4.51
N LEU A 111 -3.73 -4.22 -4.40
CA LEU A 111 -2.85 -4.03 -3.25
C LEU A 111 -1.53 -3.38 -3.69
N VAL A 112 -1.19 -2.26 -3.09
CA VAL A 112 0.13 -1.63 -3.22
C VAL A 112 0.96 -1.95 -1.98
N VAL A 113 2.08 -2.67 -2.15
CA VAL A 113 3.02 -2.95 -1.05
C VAL A 113 4.21 -2.01 -1.14
N VAL A 114 4.35 -1.16 -0.14
CA VAL A 114 5.37 -0.11 -0.06
C VAL A 114 6.58 -0.65 0.69
N MET A 115 7.71 -0.77 0.00
CA MET A 115 8.96 -1.35 0.49
C MET A 115 10.11 -0.35 0.38
N ASP A 116 10.91 -0.17 1.42
CA ASP A 116 12.17 0.58 1.30
C ASP A 116 13.12 -0.20 0.38
N ILE A 117 13.61 0.41 -0.69
CA ILE A 117 14.48 -0.23 -1.70
C ILE A 117 15.74 -0.87 -1.10
N ARG A 118 16.21 -0.38 0.04
CA ARG A 118 17.38 -0.91 0.74
C ARG A 118 17.12 -2.24 1.45
N HIS A 119 15.84 -2.56 1.71
CA HIS A 119 15.40 -3.74 2.47
C HIS A 119 14.07 -4.28 1.94
N PRO A 120 13.97 -4.63 0.64
CA PRO A 120 12.72 -5.11 0.06
C PRO A 120 12.40 -6.54 0.49
N LEU A 121 11.15 -6.95 0.25
CA LEU A 121 10.65 -8.31 0.43
C LEU A 121 10.87 -8.90 1.83
N ARG A 122 10.68 -8.05 2.86
CA ARG A 122 10.67 -8.53 4.25
C ARG A 122 9.46 -9.45 4.47
N GLU A 123 9.50 -10.24 5.54
CA GLU A 123 8.48 -11.23 5.86
C GLU A 123 7.04 -10.70 5.74
N TYR A 124 6.75 -9.53 6.30
CA TYR A 124 5.43 -8.92 6.19
C TYR A 124 5.06 -8.45 4.79
N ASP A 125 6.04 -7.99 4.02
CA ASP A 125 5.79 -7.62 2.62
C ASP A 125 5.35 -8.87 1.83
N GLN A 126 6.04 -9.98 2.04
CA GLN A 126 5.70 -11.27 1.44
C GLN A 126 4.33 -11.78 1.92
N GLN A 127 4.00 -11.66 3.21
CA GLN A 127 2.68 -12.04 3.72
C GLN A 127 1.56 -11.24 3.02
N MET A 128 1.72 -9.95 2.82
CA MET A 128 0.74 -9.13 2.12
C MET A 128 0.57 -9.57 0.66
N LEU A 129 1.67 -9.86 -0.02
CA LEU A 129 1.64 -10.39 -1.39
C LEU A 129 0.96 -11.76 -1.47
N HIS A 130 1.20 -12.65 -0.50
CA HIS A 130 0.52 -13.94 -0.43
C HIS A 130 -0.99 -13.79 -0.22
N PHE A 131 -1.44 -12.86 0.63
CA PHE A 131 -2.87 -12.58 0.78
C PHE A 131 -3.52 -12.12 -0.54
N ALA A 132 -2.84 -11.25 -1.27
CA ALA A 132 -3.32 -10.81 -2.58
C ALA A 132 -3.40 -12.00 -3.56
N ALA A 133 -2.33 -12.80 -3.65
CA ALA A 133 -2.25 -13.95 -4.55
C ALA A 133 -3.32 -15.01 -4.24
N GLN A 134 -3.55 -15.36 -2.96
CA GLN A 134 -4.58 -16.32 -2.55
C GLN A 134 -5.98 -15.90 -2.98
N ARG A 135 -6.20 -14.62 -3.14
CA ARG A 135 -7.48 -14.05 -3.54
C ARG A 135 -7.58 -13.75 -5.05
N GLY A 136 -6.50 -13.92 -5.80
CA GLY A 136 -6.43 -13.47 -7.20
C GLY A 136 -6.47 -11.95 -7.34
N LEU A 137 -6.10 -11.20 -6.29
CA LEU A 137 -6.05 -9.75 -6.28
C LEU A 137 -4.72 -9.29 -6.89
N PRO A 138 -4.72 -8.39 -7.90
CA PRO A 138 -3.48 -7.85 -8.43
C PRO A 138 -2.73 -7.05 -7.36
N ALA A 139 -1.39 -7.18 -7.34
CA ALA A 139 -0.56 -6.46 -6.41
C ALA A 139 0.58 -5.72 -7.12
N HIS A 140 1.04 -4.64 -6.49
CA HIS A 140 2.12 -3.82 -7.00
C HIS A 140 3.10 -3.43 -5.90
N ALA A 141 4.37 -3.74 -6.09
CA ALA A 141 5.44 -3.37 -5.17
C ALA A 141 6.05 -2.01 -5.56
N LEU A 142 6.01 -1.05 -4.63
CA LEU A 142 6.71 0.23 -4.76
C LEU A 142 8.03 0.16 -3.99
N LEU A 143 9.16 0.16 -4.71
CA LEU A 143 10.50 0.26 -4.13
C LEU A 143 10.80 1.72 -3.84
N THR A 144 10.40 2.17 -2.66
CA THR A 144 10.49 3.58 -2.23
C THR A 144 11.91 3.98 -1.84
N LYS A 145 12.12 5.29 -1.70
CA LYS A 145 13.42 5.90 -1.37
C LYS A 145 14.51 5.51 -2.38
N ALA A 146 14.14 5.33 -3.64
CA ALA A 146 15.09 5.00 -4.71
C ALA A 146 16.22 6.05 -4.82
N ASP A 147 15.92 7.31 -4.46
CA ASP A 147 16.89 8.41 -4.38
C ASP A 147 18.06 8.17 -3.38
N LYS A 148 17.95 7.19 -2.51
CA LYS A 148 19.02 6.81 -1.56
C LYS A 148 20.05 5.86 -2.13
N LEU A 149 19.86 5.38 -3.36
CA LEU A 149 20.78 4.49 -4.08
C LEU A 149 21.23 5.11 -5.40
N GLY A 150 22.43 4.80 -5.85
CA GLY A 150 22.90 5.14 -7.18
C GLY A 150 22.15 4.37 -8.28
N ARG A 151 22.12 4.88 -9.51
CA ARG A 151 21.34 4.31 -10.63
C ARG A 151 21.61 2.82 -10.88
N ASN A 152 22.88 2.40 -10.83
CA ASN A 152 23.25 1.00 -11.03
C ASN A 152 22.70 0.10 -9.90
N GLN A 153 22.75 0.57 -8.66
CA GLN A 153 22.18 -0.15 -7.51
C GLN A 153 20.67 -0.22 -7.60
N GLN A 154 19.99 0.87 -8.01
CA GLN A 154 18.54 0.87 -8.24
C GLN A 154 18.16 -0.19 -9.27
N ALA A 155 18.83 -0.23 -10.42
CA ALA A 155 18.58 -1.21 -11.48
C ALA A 155 18.81 -2.65 -11.01
N HIS A 156 19.90 -2.89 -10.27
CA HIS A 156 20.22 -4.21 -9.72
C HIS A 156 19.15 -4.69 -8.74
N VAL A 157 18.73 -3.84 -7.78
CA VAL A 157 17.69 -4.20 -6.80
C VAL A 157 16.35 -4.43 -7.50
N LEU A 158 15.96 -3.56 -8.43
CA LEU A 158 14.73 -3.72 -9.20
C LEU A 158 14.70 -5.05 -9.95
N GLN A 159 15.79 -5.42 -10.63
CA GLN A 159 15.87 -6.66 -11.37
C GLN A 159 15.79 -7.88 -10.45
N LYS A 160 16.50 -7.85 -9.32
CA LYS A 160 16.46 -8.92 -8.31
C LYS A 160 15.05 -9.12 -7.78
N VAL A 161 14.38 -8.04 -7.33
CA VAL A 161 13.02 -8.11 -6.80
C VAL A 161 12.04 -8.58 -7.86
N ARG A 162 12.17 -8.10 -9.11
CA ARG A 162 11.30 -8.53 -10.22
C ARG A 162 11.38 -10.04 -10.45
N LEU A 163 12.60 -10.61 -10.48
CA LEU A 163 12.80 -12.05 -10.67
C LEU A 163 12.19 -12.85 -9.51
N GLU A 164 12.38 -12.41 -8.27
CA GLU A 164 11.84 -13.08 -7.09
C GLU A 164 10.29 -13.04 -7.07
N LEU A 165 9.71 -11.91 -7.42
CA LEU A 165 8.25 -11.76 -7.53
C LEU A 165 7.69 -12.63 -8.67
N GLN A 166 8.35 -12.64 -9.83
CA GLN A 166 7.95 -13.48 -10.98
C GLN A 166 7.97 -14.96 -10.63
N GLN A 167 9.01 -15.43 -9.91
CA GLN A 167 9.11 -16.83 -9.49
C GLN A 167 8.04 -17.21 -8.47
N SER A 168 7.69 -16.30 -7.55
CA SER A 168 6.77 -16.59 -6.44
C SER A 168 5.31 -16.38 -6.81
N PHE A 169 4.99 -15.41 -7.69
CA PHE A 169 3.63 -14.92 -7.94
C PHE A 169 3.28 -14.79 -9.43
N GLY A 170 4.21 -15.09 -10.34
CA GLY A 170 3.99 -14.89 -11.79
C GLY A 170 3.65 -13.44 -12.14
N ASP A 171 2.71 -13.23 -13.04
CA ASP A 171 2.32 -11.91 -13.54
C ASP A 171 1.32 -11.17 -12.62
N SER A 172 0.91 -11.78 -11.51
CA SER A 172 -0.05 -11.17 -10.58
C SER A 172 0.55 -10.04 -9.74
N VAL A 173 1.89 -9.95 -9.67
CA VAL A 173 2.60 -8.94 -8.91
C VAL A 173 3.60 -8.20 -9.79
N SER A 174 3.39 -6.91 -9.94
CA SER A 174 4.32 -6.01 -10.64
C SER A 174 5.18 -5.20 -9.67
N VAL A 175 6.26 -4.60 -10.16
CA VAL A 175 7.21 -3.82 -9.34
C VAL A 175 7.76 -2.61 -10.10
N GLN A 176 7.97 -1.50 -9.39
CA GLN A 176 8.64 -0.31 -9.91
C GLN A 176 9.51 0.40 -8.87
N LEU A 177 10.45 1.22 -9.34
CA LEU A 177 11.15 2.19 -8.52
C LEU A 177 10.22 3.36 -8.16
N PHE A 178 10.41 3.90 -6.95
CA PHE A 178 9.62 5.02 -6.48
C PHE A 178 10.46 5.96 -5.57
N SER A 179 10.33 7.26 -5.79
CA SER A 179 10.81 8.28 -4.86
C SER A 179 9.82 9.44 -4.81
N ALA A 180 9.22 9.65 -3.64
CA ALA A 180 8.37 10.81 -3.41
C ALA A 180 9.18 12.12 -3.50
N ALA A 181 10.42 12.12 -3.00
CA ALA A 181 11.30 13.29 -2.98
C ALA A 181 11.70 13.75 -4.39
N GLN A 182 12.02 12.81 -5.28
CA GLN A 182 12.42 13.09 -6.67
C GLN A 182 11.28 12.92 -7.68
N ARG A 183 10.07 12.61 -7.21
CA ARG A 183 8.90 12.30 -8.06
C ARG A 183 9.12 11.16 -9.07
N LEU A 184 10.09 10.29 -8.78
CA LEU A 184 10.37 9.13 -9.63
C LEU A 184 9.24 8.10 -9.50
N GLY A 185 8.67 7.65 -10.63
CA GLY A 185 7.65 6.61 -10.68
C GLY A 185 6.26 7.01 -10.15
N VAL A 186 6.06 8.27 -9.74
CA VAL A 186 4.78 8.75 -9.18
C VAL A 186 3.66 8.65 -10.22
N ASP A 187 3.88 9.12 -11.44
CA ASP A 187 2.84 9.11 -12.47
C ASP A 187 2.50 7.69 -12.93
N GLN A 188 3.49 6.79 -13.03
CA GLN A 188 3.26 5.37 -13.33
C GLN A 188 2.39 4.71 -12.25
N ALA A 189 2.73 4.89 -10.98
CA ALA A 189 1.95 4.35 -9.87
C ALA A 189 0.55 4.94 -9.80
N ARG A 190 0.40 6.25 -10.10
CA ARG A 190 -0.90 6.93 -10.15
C ARG A 190 -1.79 6.37 -11.25
N THR A 191 -1.25 6.14 -12.43
CA THR A 191 -1.99 5.53 -13.56
C THR A 191 -2.49 4.13 -13.18
N LEU A 192 -1.63 3.30 -12.60
CA LEU A 192 -2.00 1.95 -12.18
C LEU A 192 -3.10 1.97 -11.11
N VAL A 193 -2.95 2.78 -10.08
CA VAL A 193 -3.95 2.92 -9.01
C VAL A 193 -5.25 3.50 -9.55
N GLY A 194 -5.18 4.48 -10.45
CA GLY A 194 -6.34 5.06 -11.12
C GLY A 194 -7.12 4.02 -11.93
N HIS A 195 -6.41 3.17 -12.66
CA HIS A 195 -7.01 2.05 -13.40
C HIS A 195 -7.74 1.07 -12.46
N TRP A 196 -7.14 0.67 -11.35
CA TRP A 196 -7.78 -0.22 -10.37
C TRP A 196 -8.98 0.42 -9.68
N LEU A 197 -8.99 1.74 -9.54
CA LEU A 197 -10.11 2.50 -8.97
C LEU A 197 -11.19 2.85 -10.02
N GLU A 198 -11.00 2.49 -11.28
CA GLU A 198 -11.90 2.83 -12.39
C GLU A 198 -12.13 4.36 -12.50
N LEU A 199 -11.03 5.13 -12.44
CA LEU A 199 -11.04 6.61 -12.50
C LEU A 199 -10.77 7.16 -13.92
N ASP A 200 -10.89 6.37 -14.94
CA ASP A 200 -10.61 6.76 -16.33
C ASP A 200 -11.72 7.65 -16.94
#